data_027b8233ab155d5c9af464d131c51594
#
_entry.id   027b8233ab155d5c9af464d131c51594
#
_cell.length_a   1.000
_cell.length_b   1.000
_cell.length_c   1.000
_cell.angle_alpha   90.00
_cell.angle_beta   90.00
_cell.angle_gamma   90.00
#
_symmetry.space_group_name_H-M   'P 1'
#
loop_
_entity.id
_entity.type
_entity.pdbx_description
1 polymer ?
#
loop_
_entity_poly.entity_id
_entity_poly.type
_entity_poly.pdbx_seq_one_letter_code
_entity_poly.pdbx_strand_id
1 'polypeptide(L)'
;MCGMKVNKKETIENLILQNQGIIQIADITAKGISKQYAIKYLQDHGFDRVAKGIYLEPDAWQDELYILSLQYKQIVYSHDTALYLLGLSEREPLCFTVTVPRGYKVNYKEQSKIRKVTAVEEYYSLGIGTAATPFGHTVPCYNAERTLCDLFRADMETQEKQFAVKEYLRGKKNLPRLMEYAKILRVEKRMRQYMEVLL
;
A
#
# COMPACT_ATOMS: atom_id res chain seq x y z
N MET A 1 3.33 20.51 -38.35
CA MET A 1 3.00 19.67 -37.18
C MET A 1 2.01 20.44 -36.31
N CYS A 2 0.75 20.08 -36.38
CA CYS A 2 -0.32 20.77 -35.66
C CYS A 2 -0.28 20.35 -34.21
N GLY A 3 0.20 21.22 -33.30
CA GLY A 3 0.17 20.98 -31.87
C GLY A 3 -1.27 20.95 -31.39
N MET A 4 -1.81 19.78 -31.09
CA MET A 4 -3.10 19.65 -30.40
C MET A 4 -3.00 20.45 -29.10
N LYS A 5 -3.74 21.56 -28.99
CA LYS A 5 -3.90 22.29 -27.73
C LYS A 5 -4.53 21.33 -26.73
N VAL A 6 -3.73 20.83 -25.79
CA VAL A 6 -4.22 20.02 -24.68
C VAL A 6 -5.29 20.83 -23.95
N ASN A 7 -6.53 20.37 -23.98
CA ASN A 7 -7.59 20.98 -23.17
C ASN A 7 -7.29 20.70 -21.69
N LYS A 8 -6.71 21.69 -21.00
CA LYS A 8 -6.25 21.58 -19.62
C LYS A 8 -7.34 21.11 -18.67
N LYS A 9 -8.57 21.62 -18.88
CA LYS A 9 -9.73 21.29 -18.04
C LYS A 9 -10.09 19.81 -18.22
N GLU A 10 -10.31 19.36 -19.43
CA GLU A 10 -10.64 17.98 -19.75
C GLU A 10 -9.55 16.99 -19.29
N THR A 11 -8.28 17.40 -19.39
CA THR A 11 -7.17 16.57 -18.89
C THR A 11 -7.23 16.38 -17.39
N ILE A 12 -7.54 17.44 -16.62
CA ILE A 12 -7.68 17.35 -15.15
C ILE A 12 -8.91 16.51 -14.80
N GLU A 13 -10.05 16.71 -15.44
CA GLU A 13 -11.28 15.95 -15.21
C GLU A 13 -11.08 14.45 -15.47
N ASN A 14 -10.40 14.09 -16.55
CA ASN A 14 -10.06 12.70 -16.84
C ASN A 14 -9.15 12.08 -15.76
N LEU A 15 -8.17 12.83 -15.24
CA LEU A 15 -7.31 12.36 -14.15
C LEU A 15 -8.10 12.18 -12.84
N ILE A 16 -9.04 13.06 -12.53
CA ILE A 16 -9.93 12.95 -11.37
C ILE A 16 -10.77 11.68 -11.47
N LEU A 17 -11.42 11.45 -12.60
CA LEU A 17 -12.24 10.25 -12.85
C LEU A 17 -11.40 8.95 -12.74
N GLN A 18 -10.22 8.93 -13.35
CA GLN A 18 -9.32 7.75 -13.29
C GLN A 18 -8.86 7.40 -11.88
N ASN A 19 -8.75 8.38 -11.01
CA ASN A 19 -8.30 8.22 -9.63
C ASN A 19 -9.44 8.40 -8.59
N GLN A 20 -10.69 8.21 -9.01
CA GLN A 20 -11.86 8.21 -8.12
C GLN A 20 -11.91 9.42 -7.18
N GLY A 21 -11.63 10.62 -7.69
CA GLY A 21 -11.66 11.87 -6.93
C GLY A 21 -10.39 12.21 -6.14
N ILE A 22 -9.37 11.33 -6.10
CA ILE A 22 -8.08 11.59 -5.44
C ILE A 22 -7.05 11.98 -6.49
N ILE A 23 -6.49 13.18 -6.42
CA ILE A 23 -5.57 13.67 -7.45
C ILE A 23 -4.28 14.25 -6.86
N GLN A 24 -3.15 13.94 -7.51
CA GLN A 24 -1.87 14.56 -7.21
C GLN A 24 -1.56 15.71 -8.18
N ILE A 25 -1.04 16.81 -7.65
CA ILE A 25 -0.50 17.92 -8.46
C ILE A 25 0.61 17.43 -9.42
N ALA A 26 1.39 16.44 -8.97
CA ALA A 26 2.45 15.85 -9.79
C ALA A 26 1.92 15.24 -11.09
N ASP A 27 0.77 14.55 -11.04
CA ASP A 27 0.18 13.90 -12.20
C ASP A 27 -0.35 14.94 -13.20
N ILE A 28 -0.96 16.03 -12.69
CA ILE A 28 -1.41 17.14 -13.55
C ILE A 28 -0.21 17.83 -14.21
N THR A 29 0.87 18.07 -13.45
CA THR A 29 2.06 18.73 -13.99
C THR A 29 2.82 17.86 -15.00
N ALA A 30 2.79 16.54 -14.84
CA ALA A 30 3.35 15.59 -15.80
C ALA A 30 2.64 15.65 -17.19
N LYS A 31 1.39 16.16 -17.23
CA LYS A 31 0.66 16.43 -18.48
C LYS A 31 0.96 17.83 -19.09
N GLY A 32 1.97 18.53 -18.56
CA GLY A 32 2.37 19.85 -19.06
C GLY A 32 1.49 21.01 -18.57
N ILE A 33 0.65 20.79 -17.58
CA ILE A 33 -0.19 21.82 -16.95
C ILE A 33 0.59 22.47 -15.80
N SER A 34 0.63 23.80 -15.76
CA SER A 34 1.34 24.50 -14.69
C SER A 34 0.75 24.23 -13.30
N LYS A 35 1.61 24.12 -12.29
CA LYS A 35 1.21 23.88 -10.90
C LYS A 35 0.23 24.95 -10.38
N GLN A 36 0.45 26.21 -10.75
CA GLN A 36 -0.42 27.32 -10.33
C GLN A 36 -1.85 27.16 -10.88
N TYR A 37 -1.96 26.80 -12.17
CA TYR A 37 -3.25 26.54 -12.80
C TYR A 37 -3.95 25.35 -12.14
N ALA A 38 -3.23 24.26 -11.90
CA ALA A 38 -3.77 23.07 -11.25
C ALA A 38 -4.31 23.36 -9.84
N ILE A 39 -3.54 24.07 -8.99
CA ILE A 39 -3.97 24.44 -7.65
C ILE A 39 -5.23 25.32 -7.69
N LYS A 40 -5.20 26.36 -8.55
CA LYS A 40 -6.36 27.25 -8.70
C LYS A 40 -7.60 26.51 -9.17
N TYR A 41 -7.46 25.66 -10.18
CA TYR A 41 -8.57 24.83 -10.68
C TYR A 41 -9.21 24.00 -9.55
N LEU A 42 -8.38 23.27 -8.77
CA LEU A 42 -8.88 22.42 -7.68
C LEU A 42 -9.54 23.23 -6.57
N GLN A 43 -8.98 24.40 -6.22
CA GLN A 43 -9.59 25.31 -5.24
C GLN A 43 -10.92 25.88 -5.70
N ASP A 44 -11.00 26.33 -6.95
CA ASP A 44 -12.23 26.89 -7.55
C ASP A 44 -13.35 25.83 -7.64
N HIS A 45 -13.01 24.52 -7.64
CA HIS A 45 -13.95 23.39 -7.67
C HIS A 45 -14.15 22.72 -6.28
N GLY A 46 -13.70 23.36 -5.19
CA GLY A 46 -13.98 22.91 -3.82
C GLY A 46 -13.19 21.69 -3.36
N PHE A 47 -12.06 21.35 -4.01
CA PHE A 47 -11.24 20.21 -3.58
C PHE A 47 -10.53 20.47 -2.26
N ASP A 48 -10.59 19.51 -1.35
CA ASP A 48 -9.88 19.55 -0.07
C ASP A 48 -8.44 19.06 -0.22
N ARG A 49 -7.51 19.79 0.39
CA ARG A 49 -6.12 19.36 0.43
C ARG A 49 -5.90 18.37 1.59
N VAL A 50 -5.87 17.08 1.29
CA VAL A 50 -5.73 15.98 2.28
C VAL A 50 -4.28 15.68 2.64
N ALA A 51 -3.31 15.98 1.75
CA ALA A 51 -1.88 15.86 2.03
C ALA A 51 -1.09 16.83 1.14
N LYS A 52 0.26 16.86 1.30
CA LYS A 52 1.11 17.74 0.50
C LYS A 52 1.01 17.42 -1.00
N GLY A 53 0.30 18.28 -1.75
CA GLY A 53 0.11 18.13 -3.20
C GLY A 53 -0.89 17.04 -3.59
N ILE A 54 -1.70 16.57 -2.65
CA ILE A 54 -2.77 15.60 -2.87
C ILE A 54 -4.09 16.26 -2.47
N TYR A 55 -5.06 16.16 -3.35
CA TYR A 55 -6.37 16.77 -3.21
C TYR A 55 -7.47 15.72 -3.38
N LEU A 56 -8.58 15.92 -2.66
CA LEU A 56 -9.76 15.07 -2.65
C LEU A 56 -10.95 15.88 -3.16
N GLU A 57 -11.71 15.31 -4.07
CA GLU A 57 -12.98 15.85 -4.54
C GLU A 57 -14.01 15.89 -3.37
N PRO A 58 -14.91 16.90 -3.30
CA PRO A 58 -15.81 17.10 -2.15
C PRO A 58 -16.64 15.88 -1.76
N ASP A 59 -17.13 15.12 -2.74
CA ASP A 59 -18.02 13.98 -2.52
C ASP A 59 -17.31 12.62 -2.63
N ALA A 60 -15.97 12.62 -2.78
CA ALA A 60 -15.20 11.38 -2.91
C ALA A 60 -14.85 10.76 -1.55
N TRP A 61 -14.78 9.44 -1.51
CA TRP A 61 -14.33 8.72 -0.32
C TRP A 61 -12.83 8.90 -0.09
N GLN A 62 -12.45 9.22 1.15
CA GLN A 62 -11.06 9.36 1.55
C GLN A 62 -10.43 7.98 1.76
N ASP A 63 -9.68 7.49 0.77
CA ASP A 63 -8.88 6.28 0.89
C ASP A 63 -7.53 6.60 1.57
N GLU A 64 -7.48 6.47 2.90
CA GLU A 64 -6.28 6.76 3.70
C GLU A 64 -5.07 5.92 3.27
N LEU A 65 -5.28 4.64 2.90
CA LEU A 65 -4.22 3.75 2.42
C LEU A 65 -3.63 4.25 1.09
N TYR A 66 -4.48 4.62 0.16
CA TYR A 66 -4.02 5.15 -1.13
C TYR A 66 -3.31 6.49 -0.96
N ILE A 67 -3.91 7.43 -0.22
CA ILE A 67 -3.32 8.75 0.06
C ILE A 67 -1.93 8.61 0.70
N LEU A 68 -1.77 7.70 1.67
CA LEU A 68 -0.49 7.43 2.31
C LEU A 68 0.55 6.90 1.31
N SER A 69 0.18 6.00 0.42
CA SER A 69 1.07 5.47 -0.63
C SER A 69 1.49 6.53 -1.65
N LEU A 70 0.61 7.48 -1.94
CA LEU A 70 0.91 8.63 -2.79
C LEU A 70 1.88 9.60 -2.11
N GLN A 71 1.76 9.78 -0.79
CA GLN A 71 2.59 10.68 0.00
C GLN A 71 4.01 10.15 0.18
N TYR A 72 4.17 8.84 0.38
CA TYR A 72 5.44 8.18 0.67
C TYR A 72 5.75 7.09 -0.35
N LYS A 73 6.56 7.42 -1.34
CA LYS A 73 6.83 6.56 -2.51
C LYS A 73 7.58 5.25 -2.23
N GLN A 74 8.19 5.12 -1.04
CA GLN A 74 8.96 3.92 -0.66
C GLN A 74 8.33 3.16 0.51
N ILE A 75 7.05 3.37 0.79
CA ILE A 75 6.35 2.48 1.71
C ILE A 75 5.85 1.25 0.97
N VAL A 76 5.87 0.11 1.67
CA VAL A 76 5.21 -1.11 1.25
C VAL A 76 4.36 -1.58 2.43
N TYR A 77 3.06 -1.75 2.24
CA TYR A 77 2.19 -2.31 3.28
C TYR A 77 2.64 -3.70 3.67
N SER A 78 2.68 -3.97 4.97
CA SER A 78 3.28 -5.18 5.53
C SER A 78 2.54 -5.64 6.79
N HIS A 79 2.89 -6.82 7.31
CA HIS A 79 2.35 -7.40 8.55
C HIS A 79 0.81 -7.43 8.55
N ASP A 80 0.18 -6.95 9.64
CA ASP A 80 -1.28 -6.88 9.83
C ASP A 80 -2.01 -6.14 8.71
N THR A 81 -1.48 -5.02 8.23
CA THR A 81 -2.10 -4.30 7.10
C THR A 81 -2.05 -5.10 5.80
N ALA A 82 -0.93 -5.78 5.52
CA ALA A 82 -0.84 -6.65 4.35
C ALA A 82 -1.74 -7.89 4.49
N LEU A 83 -1.85 -8.48 5.68
CA LEU A 83 -2.79 -9.57 5.92
C LEU A 83 -4.23 -9.16 5.60
N TYR A 84 -4.66 -7.99 6.07
CA TYR A 84 -5.99 -7.44 5.78
C TYR A 84 -6.20 -7.20 4.28
N LEU A 85 -5.28 -6.49 3.63
CA LEU A 85 -5.38 -6.17 2.20
C LEU A 85 -5.37 -7.42 1.29
N LEU A 86 -4.74 -8.50 1.73
CA LEU A 86 -4.67 -9.76 0.99
C LEU A 86 -5.81 -10.73 1.34
N GLY A 87 -6.74 -10.37 2.23
CA GLY A 87 -7.80 -11.25 2.70
C GLY A 87 -7.31 -12.41 3.56
N LEU A 88 -6.12 -12.27 4.16
CA LEU A 88 -5.53 -13.24 5.09
C LEU A 88 -5.83 -12.91 6.56
N SER A 89 -6.59 -11.86 6.82
CA SER A 89 -7.16 -11.47 8.12
C SER A 89 -8.50 -10.79 7.88
N GLU A 90 -9.48 -11.06 8.73
CA GLU A 90 -10.76 -10.34 8.75
C GLU A 90 -10.70 -9.07 9.61
N ARG A 91 -9.64 -8.93 10.42
CA ARG A 91 -9.47 -7.80 11.32
C ARG A 91 -8.87 -6.62 10.59
N GLU A 92 -9.60 -5.52 10.54
CA GLU A 92 -9.04 -4.25 10.08
C GLU A 92 -7.95 -3.77 11.06
N PRO A 93 -6.76 -3.38 10.57
CA PRO A 93 -5.67 -2.96 11.43
C PRO A 93 -5.97 -1.60 12.07
N LEU A 94 -5.71 -1.48 13.37
CA LEU A 94 -5.87 -0.21 14.12
C LEU A 94 -4.86 0.85 13.68
N CYS A 95 -3.73 0.43 13.14
CA CYS A 95 -2.71 1.29 12.55
C CYS A 95 -2.12 0.65 11.30
N PHE A 96 -1.77 1.47 10.32
CA PHE A 96 -1.19 0.99 9.06
C PHE A 96 0.28 0.64 9.25
N THR A 97 0.61 -0.63 9.15
CA THR A 97 2.00 -1.09 9.20
C THR A 97 2.61 -1.02 7.82
N VAL A 98 3.70 -0.26 7.72
CA VAL A 98 4.45 -0.08 6.48
C VAL A 98 5.91 -0.43 6.69
N THR A 99 6.49 -1.14 5.73
CA THR A 99 7.94 -1.37 5.66
C THR A 99 8.58 -0.37 4.71
N VAL A 100 9.71 0.17 5.14
CA VAL A 100 10.52 1.13 4.36
C VAL A 100 11.98 0.71 4.35
N PRO A 101 12.77 1.11 3.33
CA PRO A 101 14.20 0.87 3.33
C PRO A 101 14.89 1.66 4.45
N ARG A 102 16.06 1.14 4.89
CA ARG A 102 16.87 1.80 5.94
C ARG A 102 17.22 3.23 5.52
N GLY A 103 17.01 4.18 6.42
CA GLY A 103 17.28 5.60 6.19
C GLY A 103 16.11 6.39 5.60
N TYR A 104 15.06 5.74 5.09
CA TYR A 104 13.88 6.45 4.61
C TYR A 104 13.09 7.08 5.77
N LYS A 105 12.75 8.37 5.61
CA LYS A 105 12.03 9.13 6.64
C LYS A 105 10.54 9.19 6.33
N VAL A 106 9.74 8.76 7.27
CA VAL A 106 8.30 8.99 7.31
C VAL A 106 8.04 10.00 8.41
N ASN A 107 7.45 11.14 8.09
CA ASN A 107 7.17 12.19 9.08
C ASN A 107 5.91 11.85 9.87
N TYR A 108 6.04 11.78 11.19
CA TYR A 108 5.00 11.29 12.10
C TYR A 108 4.07 12.37 12.68
N LYS A 109 4.11 13.63 12.22
CA LYS A 109 3.41 14.75 12.88
C LYS A 109 1.87 14.60 13.01
N GLU A 110 1.25 13.63 12.32
CA GLU A 110 -0.21 13.42 12.35
C GLU A 110 -0.62 11.97 12.65
N GLN A 111 0.25 11.12 13.27
CA GLN A 111 0.19 9.69 12.94
C GLN A 111 0.33 8.73 14.10
N SER A 112 -0.63 8.80 14.98
CA SER A 112 -0.99 7.65 15.83
C SER A 112 -1.42 6.39 15.01
N LYS A 113 -1.61 6.52 13.68
CA LYS A 113 -2.13 5.45 12.80
C LYS A 113 -1.07 4.72 11.95
N ILE A 114 0.23 5.04 12.03
CA ILE A 114 1.27 4.38 11.23
C ILE A 114 2.31 3.70 12.10
N ARG A 115 2.52 2.41 11.88
CA ARG A 115 3.63 1.64 12.43
C ARG A 115 4.69 1.43 11.35
N LYS A 116 5.86 2.05 11.52
CA LYS A 116 6.98 1.92 10.60
C LYS A 116 7.88 0.76 10.97
N VAL A 117 8.12 -0.14 10.03
CA VAL A 117 9.13 -1.18 10.05
C VAL A 117 10.26 -0.78 9.10
N THR A 118 11.52 -0.99 9.50
CA THR A 118 12.67 -0.68 8.66
C THR A 118 13.38 -1.97 8.24
N ALA A 119 13.65 -2.12 6.96
CA ALA A 119 14.36 -3.27 6.42
C ALA A 119 15.63 -2.84 5.66
N VAL A 120 16.64 -3.74 5.64
CA VAL A 120 17.77 -3.63 4.69
C VAL A 120 17.27 -3.93 3.29
N GLU A 121 17.98 -3.44 2.27
CA GLU A 121 17.54 -3.50 0.86
C GLU A 121 17.17 -4.93 0.41
N GLU A 122 17.98 -5.92 0.78
CA GLU A 122 17.73 -7.34 0.47
C GLU A 122 16.35 -7.82 0.99
N TYR A 123 15.98 -7.41 2.21
CA TYR A 123 14.69 -7.80 2.81
C TYR A 123 13.55 -6.86 2.43
N TYR A 124 13.88 -5.60 2.09
CA TYR A 124 12.87 -4.65 1.65
C TYR A 124 12.33 -5.01 0.27
N SER A 125 13.19 -5.33 -0.69
CA SER A 125 12.80 -5.67 -2.07
C SER A 125 12.12 -7.03 -2.21
N LEU A 126 12.30 -7.94 -1.23
CA LEU A 126 11.79 -9.30 -1.28
C LEU A 126 10.25 -9.32 -1.18
N GLY A 127 9.60 -9.77 -2.24
CA GLY A 127 8.15 -10.01 -2.26
C GLY A 127 7.29 -8.76 -2.41
N ILE A 128 7.84 -7.63 -2.88
CA ILE A 128 7.05 -6.45 -3.22
C ILE A 128 6.08 -6.80 -4.36
N GLY A 129 4.83 -6.46 -4.14
CA GLY A 129 3.73 -6.58 -5.09
C GLY A 129 2.74 -5.44 -4.89
N THR A 130 1.49 -5.69 -5.20
CA THR A 130 0.40 -4.75 -5.02
C THR A 130 -0.83 -5.44 -4.45
N ALA A 131 -1.67 -4.68 -3.75
CA ALA A 131 -2.99 -5.10 -3.31
C ALA A 131 -4.01 -4.00 -3.59
N ALA A 132 -5.28 -4.38 -3.69
CA ALA A 132 -6.36 -3.42 -3.76
C ALA A 132 -6.74 -2.93 -2.36
N THR A 133 -7.02 -1.64 -2.21
CA THR A 133 -7.65 -1.10 -1.00
C THR A 133 -9.14 -1.45 -0.99
N PRO A 134 -9.84 -1.30 0.14
CA PRO A 134 -11.31 -1.45 0.18
C PRO A 134 -12.07 -0.54 -0.79
N PHE A 135 -11.45 0.60 -1.18
CA PHE A 135 -12.02 1.54 -2.15
C PHE A 135 -11.60 1.25 -3.60
N GLY A 136 -10.83 0.18 -3.85
CA GLY A 136 -10.45 -0.27 -5.19
C GLY A 136 -9.17 0.34 -5.76
N HIS A 137 -8.47 1.22 -5.03
CA HIS A 137 -7.16 1.70 -5.45
C HIS A 137 -6.08 0.63 -5.28
N THR A 138 -5.07 0.68 -6.12
CA THR A 138 -3.92 -0.23 -6.02
C THR A 138 -2.79 0.42 -5.24
N VAL A 139 -2.29 -0.29 -4.21
CA VAL A 139 -1.20 0.19 -3.33
C VAL A 139 -0.05 -0.81 -3.27
N PRO A 140 1.20 -0.36 -3.02
CA PRO A 140 2.33 -1.25 -2.80
C PRO A 140 2.11 -2.10 -1.55
N CYS A 141 2.17 -3.42 -1.69
CA CYS A 141 1.95 -4.36 -0.60
C CYS A 141 2.86 -5.57 -0.79
N TYR A 142 3.36 -6.15 0.30
CA TYR A 142 4.04 -7.45 0.19
C TYR A 142 3.05 -8.53 -0.23
N ASN A 143 3.54 -9.49 -1.02
CA ASN A 143 2.75 -10.66 -1.40
C ASN A 143 2.47 -11.59 -0.21
N ALA A 144 1.57 -12.54 -0.38
CA ALA A 144 1.10 -13.44 0.68
C ALA A 144 2.24 -14.23 1.32
N GLU A 145 3.16 -14.77 0.51
CA GLU A 145 4.29 -15.56 1.00
C GLU A 145 5.23 -14.76 1.88
N ARG A 146 5.54 -13.52 1.46
CA ARG A 146 6.34 -12.61 2.26
C ARG A 146 5.63 -12.22 3.56
N THR A 147 4.36 -11.87 3.47
CA THR A 147 3.55 -11.45 4.60
C THR A 147 3.44 -12.56 5.65
N LEU A 148 3.25 -13.81 5.23
CA LEU A 148 3.28 -14.96 6.15
C LEU A 148 4.64 -15.10 6.83
N CYS A 149 5.75 -14.96 6.12
CA CYS A 149 7.08 -15.00 6.73
C CYS A 149 7.27 -13.90 7.79
N ASP A 150 6.78 -12.69 7.52
CA ASP A 150 6.84 -11.58 8.49
C ASP A 150 5.98 -11.86 9.73
N LEU A 151 4.83 -12.51 9.58
CA LEU A 151 3.96 -12.96 10.66
C LEU A 151 4.69 -13.94 11.63
N PHE A 152 5.51 -14.85 11.09
CA PHE A 152 6.32 -15.77 11.89
C PHE A 152 7.54 -15.11 12.53
N ARG A 153 8.01 -13.98 11.99
CA ARG A 153 9.10 -13.19 12.58
C ARG A 153 8.63 -12.30 13.72
N ALA A 154 7.46 -11.72 13.61
CA ALA A 154 6.94 -10.70 14.51
C ALA A 154 6.32 -11.26 15.80
N ASP A 155 6.35 -12.58 16.02
CA ASP A 155 5.75 -13.25 17.18
C ASP A 155 4.28 -12.83 17.47
N MET A 156 3.50 -12.72 16.39
CA MET A 156 2.08 -12.38 16.46
C MET A 156 1.25 -13.50 17.13
N GLU A 157 0.02 -13.19 17.52
CA GLU A 157 -0.88 -14.13 18.20
C GLU A 157 -1.10 -15.43 17.42
N THR A 158 -1.21 -16.54 18.14
CA THR A 158 -1.36 -17.88 17.53
C THR A 158 -2.62 -17.99 16.70
N GLN A 159 -3.72 -17.35 17.09
CA GLN A 159 -4.99 -17.38 16.37
C GLN A 159 -4.90 -16.69 15.00
N GLU A 160 -4.24 -15.51 14.94
CA GLU A 160 -4.00 -14.80 13.67
C GLU A 160 -3.12 -15.61 12.73
N LYS A 161 -2.07 -16.27 13.26
CA LYS A 161 -1.23 -17.18 12.48
C LYS A 161 -2.04 -18.33 11.88
N GLN A 162 -2.91 -18.95 12.68
CA GLN A 162 -3.75 -20.06 12.21
C GLN A 162 -4.70 -19.62 11.12
N PHE A 163 -5.38 -18.51 11.30
CA PHE A 163 -6.31 -17.98 10.32
C PHE A 163 -5.60 -17.66 9.01
N ALA A 164 -4.53 -16.86 9.06
CA ALA A 164 -3.78 -16.44 7.89
C ALA A 164 -3.21 -17.62 7.08
N VAL A 165 -2.64 -18.62 7.76
CA VAL A 165 -2.10 -19.81 7.08
C VAL A 165 -3.23 -20.65 6.46
N LYS A 166 -4.36 -20.83 7.14
CA LYS A 166 -5.51 -21.56 6.59
C LYS A 166 -6.07 -20.86 5.35
N GLU A 167 -6.28 -19.55 5.40
CA GLU A 167 -6.76 -18.78 4.24
C GLU A 167 -5.77 -18.83 3.07
N TYR A 168 -4.47 -18.70 3.34
CA TYR A 168 -3.45 -18.86 2.31
C TYR A 168 -3.50 -20.25 1.65
N LEU A 169 -3.67 -21.32 2.45
CA LEU A 169 -3.73 -22.69 1.93
C LEU A 169 -5.01 -22.99 1.12
N ARG A 170 -6.10 -22.27 1.39
CA ARG A 170 -7.35 -22.35 0.62
C ARG A 170 -7.26 -21.61 -0.71
N GLY A 171 -6.47 -20.53 -0.77
CA GLY A 171 -6.33 -19.67 -1.94
C GLY A 171 -5.26 -20.12 -2.95
N LYS A 172 -4.80 -19.17 -3.76
CA LYS A 172 -3.69 -19.35 -4.70
C LYS A 172 -2.35 -19.39 -3.96
N LYS A 173 -1.91 -20.57 -3.57
CA LYS A 173 -0.67 -20.79 -2.82
C LYS A 173 0.53 -21.06 -3.73
N ASN A 174 1.69 -20.55 -3.32
CA ASN A 174 2.98 -20.87 -3.92
C ASN A 174 3.94 -21.35 -2.84
N LEU A 175 3.84 -22.64 -2.49
CA LEU A 175 4.64 -23.24 -1.42
C LEU A 175 6.15 -23.18 -1.69
N PRO A 176 6.65 -23.43 -2.91
CA PRO A 176 8.07 -23.24 -3.22
C PRO A 176 8.55 -21.83 -2.87
N ARG A 177 7.84 -20.78 -3.31
CA ARG A 177 8.18 -19.38 -3.00
C ARG A 177 8.10 -19.09 -1.50
N LEU A 178 7.08 -19.60 -0.81
CA LEU A 178 6.94 -19.46 0.63
C LEU A 178 8.16 -20.01 1.36
N MET A 179 8.62 -21.21 0.99
CA MET A 179 9.78 -21.84 1.62
C MET A 179 11.09 -21.15 1.28
N GLU A 180 11.23 -20.64 0.06
CA GLU A 180 12.36 -19.80 -0.35
C GLU A 180 12.44 -18.53 0.53
N TYR A 181 11.35 -17.80 0.67
CA TYR A 181 11.30 -16.60 1.50
C TYR A 181 11.50 -16.92 2.98
N ALA A 182 10.95 -18.03 3.47
CA ALA A 182 11.13 -18.48 4.84
C ALA A 182 12.62 -18.78 5.16
N LYS A 183 13.37 -19.32 4.20
CA LYS A 183 14.81 -19.55 4.32
C LYS A 183 15.58 -18.23 4.38
N ILE A 184 15.33 -17.31 3.43
CA ILE A 184 15.96 -15.98 3.38
C ILE A 184 15.70 -15.20 4.67
N LEU A 185 14.45 -15.20 5.15
CA LEU A 185 13.99 -14.49 6.33
C LEU A 185 14.24 -15.25 7.65
N ARG A 186 14.88 -16.43 7.60
CA ARG A 186 15.30 -17.25 8.75
C ARG A 186 14.14 -17.74 9.63
N VAL A 187 13.00 -18.04 9.01
CA VAL A 187 11.81 -18.58 9.68
C VAL A 187 11.42 -19.98 9.19
N GLU A 188 12.25 -20.61 8.34
CA GLU A 188 11.94 -21.89 7.68
C GLU A 188 11.56 -22.98 8.69
N LYS A 189 12.32 -23.17 9.76
CA LYS A 189 12.05 -24.21 10.76
C LYS A 189 10.67 -24.02 11.41
N ARG A 190 10.36 -22.79 11.82
CA ARG A 190 9.06 -22.46 12.44
C ARG A 190 7.91 -22.66 11.44
N MET A 191 8.11 -22.25 10.20
CA MET A 191 7.12 -22.39 9.13
C MET A 191 6.83 -23.87 8.85
N ARG A 192 7.85 -24.72 8.70
CA ARG A 192 7.67 -26.17 8.48
C ARG A 192 6.91 -26.83 9.62
N GLN A 193 7.34 -26.64 10.87
CA GLN A 193 6.66 -27.21 12.04
C GLN A 193 5.19 -26.80 12.11
N TYR A 194 4.87 -25.57 11.74
CA TYR A 194 3.50 -25.08 11.75
C TYR A 194 2.66 -25.67 10.62
N MET A 195 3.23 -25.80 9.43
CA MET A 195 2.56 -26.41 8.26
C MET A 195 2.29 -27.90 8.48
N GLU A 196 3.21 -28.65 9.11
CA GLU A 196 3.04 -30.06 9.44
C GLU A 196 1.88 -30.34 10.42
N VAL A 197 1.53 -29.36 11.25
CA VAL A 197 0.39 -29.48 12.18
C VAL A 197 -0.95 -29.16 11.50
N LEU A 198 -0.94 -28.41 10.40
CA LEU A 198 -2.15 -27.93 9.73
C LEU A 198 -2.52 -28.75 8.46
N LEU A 199 -1.58 -29.55 7.95
CA LEU A 199 -1.76 -30.42 6.79
C LEU A 199 -2.00 -31.85 7.18
#